data_fdeff27441ff317129870e94e49f48b6
#
_entry.id   fdeff27441ff317129870e94e49f48b6
#
_cell.length_a   1.000
_cell.length_b   1.000
_cell.length_c   1.000
_cell.angle_alpha   90.00
_cell.angle_beta   90.00
_cell.angle_gamma   90.00
#
_symmetry.space_group_name_H-M   'P 1'
#
loop_
_entity.id
_entity.type
_entity.pdbx_description
1 polymer ?
#
loop_
_entity_poly.entity_id
_entity_poly.type
_entity_poly.pdbx_seq_one_letter_code
_entity_poly.pdbx_strand_id
1 'polypeptide(L)'
;MGRKEQRIKKKLEKNPVKELNKIQNRYYSQLFWKFAQTEDPRHPSYITYTNRMMLGILYYKGIAGIDSMQEMTEQFNDEMISKNLSVFIGEKAGEYVPHHVTENEYLERLDPEELEEIKQDLVYHLIRRRCFEDARYKKKWLLIIDGTQLYCGQRKLNEHCLERCCNKGTDTEITLYHRDVLEAKIFFGEKLVASIGSEFIENNGEDRKRQEKMSAEEIKQDCERKAFIRLAGRIKKRFPRLPILLLADSLYASKPVMDLCRKYKWEFLIRYKKGSIPSIAEEYERIPEKGRTEKAEFVNDIDYEGKTVHVLRYREEKDGEITEFQWLSSMKITKGNAEKLAETGRKRWKIENEGFNRQKNWQGSITHTCSWNDQAQKNHYLMAQISDFMKQLYEYYYLEKNGIKKKQKNISSDLLASFGRQLTKEDIFPVDEYTQSYN
;
A
#
# COMPACT_ATOMS: atom_id res chain seq x y z
N MET A 1 22.07 29.60 -2.77
CA MET A 1 22.03 28.61 -3.88
C MET A 1 22.86 29.17 -5.05
N GLY A 2 23.94 28.49 -5.46
CA GLY A 2 24.85 28.96 -6.49
C GLY A 2 24.25 28.86 -7.90
N ARG A 3 24.78 29.65 -8.86
CA ARG A 3 24.31 29.60 -10.27
C ARG A 3 24.35 28.21 -10.88
N LYS A 4 25.31 27.36 -10.48
CA LYS A 4 25.41 25.96 -10.92
C LYS A 4 24.26 25.12 -10.39
N GLU A 5 23.90 25.26 -9.12
CA GLU A 5 22.76 24.58 -8.49
C GLU A 5 21.43 25.03 -9.10
N GLN A 6 21.26 26.33 -9.38
CA GLN A 6 20.06 26.82 -10.07
C GLN A 6 19.96 26.29 -11.50
N ARG A 7 21.05 26.13 -12.23
CA ARG A 7 21.07 25.53 -13.57
C ARG A 7 20.74 24.05 -13.53
N ILE A 8 21.27 23.29 -12.55
CA ILE A 8 20.98 21.89 -12.33
C ILE A 8 19.48 21.73 -11.99
N LYS A 9 18.98 22.53 -11.04
CA LYS A 9 17.56 22.55 -10.66
C LYS A 9 16.64 22.81 -11.87
N LYS A 10 16.97 23.85 -12.68
CA LYS A 10 16.21 24.20 -13.89
C LYS A 10 16.29 23.12 -14.98
N LYS A 11 17.40 22.38 -15.08
CA LYS A 11 17.56 21.24 -16.00
C LYS A 11 16.76 20.01 -15.52
N LEU A 12 16.76 19.76 -14.22
CA LEU A 12 16.01 18.65 -13.60
C LEU A 12 14.49 18.84 -13.73
N GLU A 13 13.99 20.08 -13.63
CA GLU A 13 12.56 20.40 -13.76
C GLU A 13 12.04 20.38 -15.21
N LYS A 14 12.92 20.21 -16.21
CA LYS A 14 12.52 20.35 -17.63
C LYS A 14 11.58 19.26 -18.13
N ASN A 15 11.65 18.04 -17.62
CA ASN A 15 10.83 16.93 -18.13
C ASN A 15 10.52 15.87 -17.05
N PRO A 16 9.49 16.08 -16.22
CA PRO A 16 9.12 15.15 -15.15
C PRO A 16 8.82 13.74 -15.66
N VAL A 17 8.13 13.59 -16.78
CA VAL A 17 7.77 12.28 -17.34
C VAL A 17 8.98 11.48 -17.81
N LYS A 18 10.01 12.15 -18.36
CA LYS A 18 11.27 11.50 -18.74
C LYS A 18 11.92 10.84 -17.51
N GLU A 19 11.99 11.55 -16.40
CA GLU A 19 12.59 11.03 -15.17
C GLU A 19 11.73 9.91 -14.53
N LEU A 20 10.42 10.03 -14.61
CA LEU A 20 9.50 8.95 -14.23
C LEU A 20 9.76 7.68 -15.07
N ASN A 21 9.84 7.81 -16.39
CA ASN A 21 10.09 6.69 -17.31
C ASN A 21 11.45 6.03 -17.08
N LYS A 22 12.52 6.83 -16.79
CA LYS A 22 13.82 6.29 -16.39
C LYS A 22 13.71 5.41 -15.13
N ILE A 23 13.01 5.90 -14.12
CA ILE A 23 12.84 5.19 -12.86
C ILE A 23 12.00 3.92 -13.07
N GLN A 24 10.91 4.01 -13.81
CA GLN A 24 10.11 2.85 -14.17
C GLN A 24 10.96 1.79 -14.90
N ASN A 25 11.70 2.18 -15.93
CA ASN A 25 12.57 1.27 -16.67
C ASN A 25 13.67 0.66 -15.79
N ARG A 26 14.21 1.45 -14.87
CA ARG A 26 15.23 0.97 -13.92
C ARG A 26 14.68 -0.06 -12.94
N TYR A 27 13.51 0.17 -12.34
CA TYR A 27 12.99 -0.66 -11.26
C TYR A 27 12.00 -1.72 -11.73
N TYR A 28 11.24 -1.46 -12.78
CA TYR A 28 10.27 -2.40 -13.33
C TYR A 28 10.02 -2.16 -14.83
N SER A 29 11.00 -2.41 -15.67
CA SER A 29 10.92 -2.24 -17.13
C SER A 29 9.85 -3.10 -17.79
N GLN A 30 9.41 -4.17 -17.13
CA GLN A 30 8.42 -5.11 -17.66
C GLN A 30 6.96 -4.69 -17.37
N LEU A 31 6.69 -3.54 -16.74
CA LEU A 31 5.33 -3.18 -16.32
C LEU A 31 4.32 -3.25 -17.47
N PHE A 32 4.55 -2.55 -18.56
CA PHE A 32 3.61 -2.54 -19.70
C PHE A 32 3.58 -3.85 -20.47
N TRP A 33 4.66 -4.62 -20.46
CA TRP A 33 4.66 -5.98 -20.98
C TRP A 33 3.77 -6.89 -20.11
N LYS A 34 3.83 -6.77 -18.80
CA LYS A 34 2.94 -7.49 -17.88
C LYS A 34 1.47 -7.12 -18.10
N PHE A 35 1.16 -5.86 -18.30
CA PHE A 35 -0.18 -5.43 -18.69
C PHE A 35 -0.67 -6.06 -19.99
N ALA A 36 0.23 -6.25 -20.96
CA ALA A 36 -0.11 -6.93 -22.21
C ALA A 36 -0.33 -8.44 -22.08
N GLN A 37 0.17 -9.05 -20.99
CA GLN A 37 0.06 -10.49 -20.73
C GLN A 37 -1.15 -10.87 -19.86
N THR A 38 -1.90 -9.89 -19.33
CA THR A 38 -3.13 -10.17 -18.58
C THR A 38 -4.15 -10.87 -19.49
N GLU A 39 -4.96 -11.75 -18.91
CA GLU A 39 -6.04 -12.37 -19.67
C GLU A 39 -7.09 -11.30 -20.04
N ASP A 40 -7.39 -11.21 -21.37
CA ASP A 40 -8.38 -10.24 -21.83
C ASP A 40 -9.79 -10.82 -21.65
N PRO A 41 -10.63 -10.22 -20.80
CA PRO A 41 -11.97 -10.74 -20.56
C PRO A 41 -12.97 -10.44 -21.70
N ARG A 42 -12.54 -9.68 -22.71
CA ARG A 42 -13.39 -9.26 -23.85
C ARG A 42 -13.34 -10.27 -24.98
N HIS A 43 -14.42 -10.37 -25.73
CA HIS A 43 -14.42 -11.17 -26.94
C HIS A 43 -13.48 -10.55 -28.01
N PRO A 44 -12.62 -11.32 -28.68
CA PRO A 44 -11.61 -10.80 -29.61
C PRO A 44 -12.15 -9.85 -30.70
N SER A 45 -13.38 -10.07 -31.18
CA SER A 45 -14.01 -9.23 -32.20
C SER A 45 -14.38 -7.81 -31.74
N TYR A 46 -14.33 -7.53 -30.45
CA TYR A 46 -14.70 -6.24 -29.86
C TYR A 46 -13.50 -5.51 -29.22
N ILE A 47 -12.29 -5.97 -29.47
CA ILE A 47 -11.08 -5.35 -28.90
C ILE A 47 -10.64 -4.21 -29.81
N THR A 48 -10.91 -2.96 -29.39
CA THR A 48 -10.39 -1.75 -30.01
C THR A 48 -9.05 -1.34 -29.39
N TYR A 49 -8.94 -1.46 -28.08
CA TYR A 49 -7.75 -1.11 -27.32
C TYR A 49 -7.17 -2.35 -26.65
N THR A 50 -5.86 -2.54 -26.73
CA THR A 50 -5.16 -3.66 -26.09
C THR A 50 -5.24 -3.59 -24.57
N ASN A 51 -5.05 -4.71 -23.84
CA ASN A 51 -4.91 -4.70 -22.38
C ASN A 51 -3.80 -3.76 -21.93
N ARG A 52 -2.70 -3.71 -22.69
CA ARG A 52 -1.61 -2.78 -22.42
C ARG A 52 -2.06 -1.34 -22.43
N MET A 53 -2.90 -0.95 -23.38
CA MET A 53 -3.44 0.41 -23.49
C MET A 53 -4.40 0.69 -22.34
N MET A 54 -5.38 -0.20 -22.07
CA MET A 54 -6.36 -0.06 -21.01
C MET A 54 -5.67 0.14 -19.64
N LEU A 55 -4.84 -0.80 -19.23
CA LEU A 55 -4.14 -0.75 -17.95
C LEU A 55 -3.08 0.34 -17.90
N GLY A 56 -2.46 0.67 -19.03
CA GLY A 56 -1.50 1.76 -19.12
C GLY A 56 -2.10 3.14 -18.90
N ILE A 57 -3.29 3.40 -19.43
CA ILE A 57 -4.03 4.65 -19.21
C ILE A 57 -4.44 4.78 -17.75
N LEU A 58 -4.95 3.72 -17.14
CA LEU A 58 -5.28 3.69 -15.72
C LEU A 58 -4.06 3.91 -14.81
N TYR A 59 -2.92 3.33 -15.20
CA TYR A 59 -1.65 3.57 -14.52
C TYR A 59 -1.28 5.06 -14.55
N TYR A 60 -1.33 5.72 -15.73
CA TYR A 60 -1.02 7.14 -15.83
C TYR A 60 -2.07 8.04 -15.18
N LYS A 61 -3.34 7.62 -15.13
CA LYS A 61 -4.37 8.28 -14.30
C LYS A 61 -3.89 8.39 -12.83
N GLY A 62 -3.43 7.27 -12.26
CA GLY A 62 -2.90 7.24 -10.90
C GLY A 62 -1.63 8.08 -10.74
N ILE A 63 -0.70 8.04 -11.70
CA ILE A 63 0.51 8.88 -11.72
C ILE A 63 0.15 10.37 -11.74
N ALA A 64 -0.81 10.78 -12.54
CA ALA A 64 -1.30 12.16 -12.61
C ALA A 64 -2.12 12.57 -11.38
N GLY A 65 -2.52 11.62 -10.52
CA GLY A 65 -3.36 11.88 -9.35
C GLY A 65 -4.77 12.32 -9.71
N ILE A 66 -5.31 11.84 -10.82
CA ILE A 66 -6.68 12.13 -11.28
C ILE A 66 -7.65 11.25 -10.49
N ASP A 67 -8.67 11.85 -9.89
CA ASP A 67 -9.60 11.15 -9.01
C ASP A 67 -10.66 10.37 -9.80
N SER A 68 -11.36 11.02 -10.72
CA SER A 68 -12.49 10.41 -11.43
C SER A 68 -12.09 9.80 -12.78
N MET A 69 -12.90 8.87 -13.26
CA MET A 69 -12.74 8.27 -14.57
C MET A 69 -13.16 9.22 -15.70
N GLN A 70 -14.16 10.05 -15.45
CA GLN A 70 -14.58 11.08 -16.40
C GLN A 70 -13.49 12.12 -16.60
N GLU A 71 -12.91 12.65 -15.49
CA GLU A 71 -11.79 13.59 -15.56
C GLU A 71 -10.59 13.00 -16.32
N MET A 72 -10.29 11.71 -16.13
CA MET A 72 -9.26 11.02 -16.92
C MET A 72 -9.55 11.12 -18.43
N THR A 73 -10.78 10.84 -18.85
CA THR A 73 -11.15 10.95 -20.27
C THR A 73 -10.99 12.38 -20.79
N GLU A 74 -11.45 13.37 -20.03
CA GLU A 74 -11.35 14.78 -20.41
C GLU A 74 -9.90 15.26 -20.51
N GLN A 75 -9.05 14.89 -19.53
CA GLN A 75 -7.64 15.31 -19.50
C GLN A 75 -6.77 14.59 -20.53
N PHE A 76 -7.04 13.31 -20.81
CA PHE A 76 -6.16 12.48 -21.65
C PHE A 76 -6.56 12.46 -23.12
N ASN A 77 -7.75 12.96 -23.50
CA ASN A 77 -8.14 13.09 -24.90
C ASN A 77 -7.68 14.42 -25.56
N ASP A 78 -6.78 15.17 -24.93
CA ASP A 78 -5.95 16.13 -25.64
C ASP A 78 -5.06 15.40 -26.65
N GLU A 79 -4.97 15.88 -27.88
CA GLU A 79 -4.28 15.21 -28.99
C GLU A 79 -2.81 14.90 -28.68
N MET A 80 -2.11 15.84 -28.03
CA MET A 80 -0.69 15.64 -27.69
C MET A 80 -0.54 14.65 -26.54
N ILE A 81 -1.41 14.74 -25.52
CA ILE A 81 -1.39 13.83 -24.38
C ILE A 81 -1.69 12.41 -24.82
N SER A 82 -2.73 12.20 -25.62
CA SER A 82 -3.14 10.89 -26.14
C SER A 82 -2.00 10.23 -26.94
N LYS A 83 -1.37 10.97 -27.85
CA LYS A 83 -0.20 10.49 -28.61
C LYS A 83 0.98 10.11 -27.71
N ASN A 84 1.32 10.98 -26.77
CA ASN A 84 2.45 10.75 -25.88
C ASN A 84 2.22 9.55 -24.96
N LEU A 85 1.02 9.43 -24.36
CA LEU A 85 0.68 8.29 -23.50
C LEU A 85 0.72 6.98 -24.26
N SER A 86 0.17 6.93 -25.50
CA SER A 86 0.26 5.74 -26.35
C SER A 86 1.71 5.31 -26.57
N VAL A 87 2.59 6.25 -26.88
CA VAL A 87 4.02 5.97 -27.07
C VAL A 87 4.70 5.51 -25.79
N PHE A 88 4.41 6.10 -24.62
CA PHE A 88 4.97 5.67 -23.32
C PHE A 88 4.54 4.25 -22.97
N ILE A 89 3.30 3.89 -23.30
CA ILE A 89 2.75 2.56 -23.08
C ILE A 89 3.36 1.53 -24.05
N GLY A 90 3.96 2.00 -25.15
CA GLY A 90 4.54 1.16 -26.20
C GLY A 90 3.52 0.70 -27.26
N GLU A 91 2.48 1.51 -27.45
CA GLU A 91 1.46 1.35 -28.49
C GLU A 91 1.70 2.34 -29.64
N LYS A 92 0.99 2.13 -30.76
CA LYS A 92 0.97 3.12 -31.83
C LYS A 92 0.31 4.40 -31.35
N ALA A 93 0.86 5.54 -31.75
CA ALA A 93 0.27 6.83 -31.45
C ALA A 93 -1.20 6.89 -31.92
N GLY A 94 -2.11 6.99 -30.96
CA GLY A 94 -3.53 7.08 -31.18
C GLY A 94 -4.03 8.54 -31.03
N GLU A 95 -5.14 8.85 -31.69
CA GLU A 95 -5.77 10.17 -31.54
C GLU A 95 -6.57 10.28 -30.24
N TYR A 96 -7.05 9.14 -29.72
CA TYR A 96 -7.90 9.08 -28.53
C TYR A 96 -7.45 7.98 -27.59
N VAL A 97 -7.65 8.21 -26.29
CA VAL A 97 -7.55 7.18 -25.25
C VAL A 97 -8.91 6.48 -25.05
N PRO A 98 -8.96 5.29 -24.44
CA PRO A 98 -10.21 4.63 -24.10
C PRO A 98 -11.13 5.55 -23.27
N HIS A 99 -12.41 5.57 -23.64
CA HIS A 99 -13.43 6.33 -22.88
C HIS A 99 -13.66 5.68 -21.50
N HIS A 100 -13.98 6.48 -20.49
CA HIS A 100 -14.17 5.99 -19.12
C HIS A 100 -15.22 4.88 -18.97
N VAL A 101 -16.26 4.87 -19.80
CA VAL A 101 -17.25 3.78 -19.82
C VAL A 101 -16.60 2.47 -20.28
N THR A 102 -15.84 2.51 -21.37
CA THR A 102 -15.11 1.34 -21.90
C THR A 102 -14.10 0.81 -20.88
N GLU A 103 -13.38 1.71 -20.19
CA GLU A 103 -12.45 1.35 -19.12
C GLU A 103 -13.17 0.68 -17.94
N ASN A 104 -14.30 1.21 -17.48
CA ASN A 104 -15.05 0.61 -16.39
C ASN A 104 -15.63 -0.76 -16.79
N GLU A 105 -16.22 -0.91 -17.98
CA GLU A 105 -16.70 -2.20 -18.49
C GLU A 105 -15.59 -3.26 -18.60
N TYR A 106 -14.39 -2.84 -18.96
CA TYR A 106 -13.22 -3.72 -18.95
C TYR A 106 -12.86 -4.15 -17.54
N LEU A 107 -12.77 -3.21 -16.58
CA LEU A 107 -12.45 -3.50 -15.19
C LEU A 107 -13.52 -4.32 -14.45
N GLU A 108 -14.77 -4.24 -14.89
CA GLU A 108 -15.86 -5.08 -14.37
C GLU A 108 -15.68 -6.58 -14.67
N ARG A 109 -14.86 -6.90 -15.66
CA ARG A 109 -14.61 -8.27 -16.13
C ARG A 109 -13.20 -8.77 -15.86
N LEU A 110 -12.22 -7.86 -15.70
CA LEU A 110 -10.84 -8.21 -15.42
C LEU A 110 -10.73 -8.87 -14.04
N ASP A 111 -10.09 -10.04 -13.99
CA ASP A 111 -9.82 -10.70 -12.71
C ASP A 111 -8.86 -9.83 -11.86
N PRO A 112 -9.24 -9.43 -10.65
CA PRO A 112 -8.37 -8.67 -9.76
C PRO A 112 -7.04 -9.36 -9.42
N GLU A 113 -6.98 -10.69 -9.49
CA GLU A 113 -5.74 -11.43 -9.22
C GLU A 113 -4.65 -11.09 -10.24
N GLU A 114 -4.99 -10.73 -11.49
CA GLU A 114 -4.05 -10.26 -12.49
C GLU A 114 -3.25 -9.02 -12.03
N LEU A 115 -3.95 -8.03 -11.48
CA LEU A 115 -3.29 -6.82 -10.94
C LEU A 115 -2.58 -7.09 -9.61
N GLU A 116 -3.12 -7.99 -8.79
CA GLU A 116 -2.48 -8.42 -7.55
C GLU A 116 -1.12 -9.09 -7.83
N GLU A 117 -1.06 -9.98 -8.84
CA GLU A 117 0.18 -10.62 -9.27
C GLU A 117 1.21 -9.62 -9.81
N ILE A 118 0.80 -8.66 -10.64
CA ILE A 118 1.69 -7.62 -11.17
C ILE A 118 2.28 -6.77 -10.03
N LYS A 119 1.45 -6.39 -9.07
CA LYS A 119 1.86 -5.65 -7.88
C LYS A 119 2.89 -6.43 -7.04
N GLN A 120 2.64 -7.72 -6.82
CA GLN A 120 3.54 -8.60 -6.08
C GLN A 120 4.85 -8.84 -6.85
N ASP A 121 4.79 -8.93 -8.16
CA ASP A 121 5.96 -9.12 -9.02
C ASP A 121 6.90 -7.91 -8.96
N LEU A 122 6.36 -6.69 -8.94
CA LEU A 122 7.14 -5.47 -8.72
C LEU A 122 7.93 -5.54 -7.40
N VAL A 123 7.29 -5.90 -6.30
CA VAL A 123 7.96 -6.05 -5.00
C VAL A 123 9.00 -7.17 -5.04
N TYR A 124 8.69 -8.30 -5.67
CA TYR A 124 9.60 -9.42 -5.83
C TYR A 124 10.88 -9.01 -6.56
N HIS A 125 10.76 -8.25 -7.66
CA HIS A 125 11.92 -7.75 -8.41
C HIS A 125 12.83 -6.85 -7.55
N LEU A 126 12.26 -5.94 -6.78
CA LEU A 126 13.03 -5.06 -5.89
C LEU A 126 13.81 -5.84 -4.82
N ILE A 127 13.16 -6.83 -4.20
CA ILE A 127 13.79 -7.71 -3.22
C ILE A 127 14.91 -8.54 -3.86
N ARG A 128 14.68 -9.11 -5.03
CA ARG A 128 15.67 -9.93 -5.76
C ARG A 128 16.89 -9.13 -6.18
N ARG A 129 16.70 -7.88 -6.57
CA ARG A 129 17.79 -6.94 -6.92
C ARG A 129 18.48 -6.34 -5.70
N ARG A 130 18.11 -6.75 -4.49
CA ARG A 130 18.63 -6.25 -3.22
C ARG A 130 18.51 -4.72 -3.06
N CYS A 131 17.47 -4.14 -3.66
CA CYS A 131 17.15 -2.76 -3.41
C CYS A 131 16.70 -2.60 -1.95
N PHE A 132 17.11 -1.51 -1.31
CA PHE A 132 16.65 -1.13 0.04
C PHE A 132 17.01 -2.11 1.17
N GLU A 133 18.13 -2.83 1.09
CA GLU A 133 18.57 -3.76 2.15
C GLU A 133 18.74 -3.06 3.52
N ASP A 134 19.07 -1.77 3.53
CA ASP A 134 19.22 -0.96 4.75
C ASP A 134 17.88 -0.71 5.48
N ALA A 135 16.74 -0.91 4.81
CA ALA A 135 15.42 -0.79 5.42
C ALA A 135 15.04 -2.00 6.32
N ARG A 136 15.83 -3.05 6.29
CA ARG A 136 15.60 -4.29 7.05
C ARG A 136 15.98 -4.14 8.52
N TYR A 137 15.22 -4.78 9.39
CA TYR A 137 15.60 -4.95 10.80
C TYR A 137 16.18 -6.36 11.03
N LYS A 138 17.44 -6.47 11.45
CA LYS A 138 18.13 -7.77 11.65
C LYS A 138 17.90 -8.75 10.49
N LYS A 139 18.12 -8.28 9.26
CA LYS A 139 17.91 -9.03 8.00
C LYS A 139 16.46 -9.43 7.70
N LYS A 140 15.47 -8.92 8.43
CA LYS A 140 14.03 -9.14 8.18
C LYS A 140 13.39 -7.94 7.53
N TRP A 141 12.53 -8.16 6.56
CA TRP A 141 11.68 -7.13 5.97
C TRP A 141 10.55 -6.78 6.92
N LEU A 142 10.30 -5.50 7.08
CA LEU A 142 9.18 -5.03 7.89
C LEU A 142 7.91 -5.13 7.05
N LEU A 143 7.01 -6.02 7.45
CA LEU A 143 5.68 -6.16 6.87
C LEU A 143 4.70 -5.40 7.76
N ILE A 144 4.15 -4.32 7.24
CA ILE A 144 3.17 -3.50 7.94
C ILE A 144 1.79 -3.89 7.45
N ILE A 145 0.86 -4.15 8.38
CA ILE A 145 -0.54 -4.43 8.04
C ILE A 145 -1.46 -3.43 8.72
N ASP A 146 -2.48 -3.00 8.02
CA ASP A 146 -3.56 -2.17 8.55
C ASP A 146 -4.79 -2.23 7.63
N GLY A 147 -5.98 -2.04 8.22
CA GLY A 147 -7.22 -1.92 7.48
C GLY A 147 -7.50 -0.49 7.06
N THR A 148 -8.15 -0.32 5.90
CA THR A 148 -8.67 0.99 5.50
C THR A 148 -10.02 0.87 4.84
N GLN A 149 -10.86 1.87 5.08
CA GLN A 149 -12.19 1.98 4.50
C GLN A 149 -12.10 2.67 3.14
N LEU A 150 -12.65 2.02 2.11
CA LEU A 150 -12.71 2.53 0.75
C LEU A 150 -14.02 3.28 0.49
N TYR A 151 -15.10 2.84 1.14
CA TYR A 151 -16.41 3.46 1.05
C TYR A 151 -17.14 3.38 2.38
N CYS A 152 -17.90 4.43 2.72
CA CYS A 152 -18.88 4.42 3.80
C CYS A 152 -20.01 5.39 3.47
N GLY A 153 -21.24 4.90 3.50
CA GLY A 153 -22.42 5.73 3.22
C GLY A 153 -23.73 4.99 3.49
N GLN A 154 -24.84 5.69 3.35
CA GLN A 154 -26.17 5.13 3.53
C GLN A 154 -26.65 4.27 2.33
N ARG A 155 -26.01 4.45 1.18
CA ARG A 155 -26.34 3.73 -0.04
C ARG A 155 -25.52 2.44 -0.12
N LYS A 156 -26.19 1.31 -0.32
CA LYS A 156 -25.54 0.04 -0.63
C LYS A 156 -25.08 0.04 -2.09
N LEU A 157 -23.79 -0.07 -2.34
CA LEU A 157 -23.23 -0.07 -3.69
C LEU A 157 -23.46 -1.41 -4.40
N ASN A 158 -23.21 -2.51 -3.70
CA ASN A 158 -23.38 -3.87 -4.18
C ASN A 158 -23.59 -4.85 -3.01
N GLU A 159 -23.77 -6.11 -3.30
CA GLU A 159 -24.04 -7.17 -2.30
C GLU A 159 -22.86 -7.49 -1.37
N HIS A 160 -21.63 -7.14 -1.77
CA HIS A 160 -20.42 -7.38 -1.00
C HIS A 160 -20.16 -6.32 0.09
N CYS A 161 -20.98 -5.25 0.15
CA CYS A 161 -20.85 -4.26 1.20
C CYS A 161 -21.13 -4.85 2.57
N LEU A 162 -20.29 -4.50 3.54
CA LEU A 162 -20.53 -4.73 4.97
C LEU A 162 -21.59 -3.74 5.47
N GLU A 163 -22.33 -4.13 6.50
CA GLU A 163 -23.41 -3.32 7.07
C GLU A 163 -23.09 -2.99 8.54
N ARG A 164 -23.33 -1.76 8.93
CA ARG A 164 -23.17 -1.30 10.31
C ARG A 164 -24.38 -0.48 10.73
N CYS A 165 -25.10 -0.93 11.74
CA CYS A 165 -26.16 -0.16 12.37
C CYS A 165 -25.54 0.77 13.43
N CYS A 166 -25.75 2.08 13.27
CA CYS A 166 -25.36 3.12 14.21
C CYS A 166 -26.59 3.58 14.99
N ASN A 167 -26.41 3.96 16.27
CA ASN A 167 -27.47 4.49 17.16
C ASN A 167 -28.68 3.54 17.29
N LYS A 168 -28.43 2.24 17.35
CA LYS A 168 -29.47 1.19 17.39
C LYS A 168 -30.47 1.47 18.52
N GLY A 169 -31.77 1.43 18.19
CA GLY A 169 -32.87 1.63 19.14
C GLY A 169 -33.15 3.09 19.50
N THR A 170 -32.61 4.06 18.78
CA THR A 170 -32.92 5.49 18.92
C THR A 170 -33.57 6.06 17.67
N ASP A 171 -34.19 7.25 17.80
CA ASP A 171 -34.79 7.97 16.66
C ASP A 171 -33.79 8.37 15.56
N THR A 172 -32.49 8.24 15.85
CA THR A 172 -31.37 8.50 14.93
C THR A 172 -30.71 7.22 14.44
N GLU A 173 -31.41 6.10 14.52
CA GLU A 173 -30.90 4.83 14.01
C GLU A 173 -30.64 4.91 12.50
N ILE A 174 -29.45 4.54 12.06
CA ILE A 174 -29.05 4.59 10.67
C ILE A 174 -28.20 3.37 10.31
N THR A 175 -28.48 2.79 9.16
CA THR A 175 -27.62 1.73 8.58
C THR A 175 -26.63 2.34 7.62
N LEU A 176 -25.35 2.10 7.87
CA LEU A 176 -24.23 2.47 6.99
C LEU A 176 -23.70 1.22 6.29
N TYR A 177 -23.46 1.37 5.01
CA TYR A 177 -22.80 0.37 4.17
C TYR A 177 -21.37 0.77 3.95
N HIS A 178 -20.44 -0.18 4.06
CA HIS A 178 -19.03 0.14 3.89
C HIS A 178 -18.26 -0.96 3.14
N ARG A 179 -17.14 -0.56 2.54
CA ARG A 179 -16.19 -1.42 1.86
C ARG A 179 -14.83 -1.20 2.51
N ASP A 180 -14.21 -2.27 2.98
CA ASP A 180 -12.93 -2.22 3.66
C ASP A 180 -11.93 -3.13 2.96
N VAL A 181 -10.66 -2.78 3.06
CA VAL A 181 -9.54 -3.60 2.60
C VAL A 181 -8.48 -3.69 3.69
N LEU A 182 -7.99 -4.89 3.91
CA LEU A 182 -6.79 -5.13 4.70
C LEU A 182 -5.59 -5.13 3.77
N GLU A 183 -4.65 -4.26 4.03
CA GLU A 183 -3.47 -4.04 3.20
C GLU A 183 -2.20 -4.48 3.93
N ALA A 184 -1.32 -5.16 3.21
CA ALA A 184 0.02 -5.48 3.67
C ALA A 184 1.05 -4.75 2.83
N LYS A 185 1.91 -3.96 3.47
CA LYS A 185 2.97 -3.20 2.79
C LYS A 185 4.35 -3.56 3.34
N ILE A 186 5.33 -3.69 2.44
CA ILE A 186 6.74 -3.77 2.81
C ILE A 186 7.29 -2.35 2.97
N PHE A 187 7.98 -2.11 4.07
CA PHE A 187 8.73 -0.90 4.31
C PHE A 187 10.08 -0.96 3.57
N PHE A 188 10.27 -0.07 2.62
CA PHE A 188 11.51 0.10 1.87
C PHE A 188 12.29 1.36 2.26
N GLY A 189 11.74 2.20 3.12
CA GLY A 189 12.36 3.44 3.59
C GLY A 189 11.34 4.38 4.22
N GLU A 190 11.81 5.49 4.76
CA GLU A 190 10.95 6.43 5.50
C GLU A 190 9.77 6.99 4.69
N LYS A 191 9.90 7.00 3.35
CA LYS A 191 8.86 7.46 2.42
C LYS A 191 8.50 6.44 1.34
N LEU A 192 8.90 5.19 1.53
CA LEU A 192 8.72 4.12 0.57
C LEU A 192 8.05 2.93 1.23
N VAL A 193 6.78 2.71 0.90
CA VAL A 193 6.00 1.56 1.33
C VAL A 193 5.29 0.92 0.13
N ALA A 194 5.59 -0.33 -0.16
CA ALA A 194 5.05 -1.04 -1.31
C ALA A 194 4.02 -2.07 -0.88
N SER A 195 2.88 -2.09 -1.53
CA SER A 195 1.86 -3.13 -1.35
C SER A 195 2.39 -4.50 -1.80
N ILE A 196 2.30 -5.49 -0.91
CA ILE A 196 2.66 -6.89 -1.19
C ILE A 196 1.44 -7.80 -1.18
N GLY A 197 0.30 -7.31 -0.68
CA GLY A 197 -0.96 -8.03 -0.67
C GLY A 197 -2.11 -7.16 -0.20
N SER A 198 -3.25 -7.32 -0.86
CA SER A 198 -4.52 -6.70 -0.49
C SER A 198 -5.57 -7.78 -0.27
N GLU A 199 -6.33 -7.69 0.80
CA GLU A 199 -7.45 -8.59 1.08
C GLU A 199 -8.71 -7.78 1.31
N PHE A 200 -9.66 -7.87 0.40
CA PHE A 200 -10.93 -7.18 0.54
C PHE A 200 -11.80 -7.88 1.58
N ILE A 201 -12.32 -7.10 2.52
CA ILE A 201 -13.18 -7.59 3.59
C ILE A 201 -14.62 -7.50 3.09
N GLU A 202 -15.23 -8.66 2.87
CA GLU A 202 -16.49 -8.77 2.14
C GLU A 202 -17.53 -9.56 2.92
N ASN A 203 -18.79 -9.20 2.71
CA ASN A 203 -19.91 -9.96 3.22
C ASN A 203 -20.15 -11.18 2.31
N ASN A 204 -19.60 -12.33 2.67
CA ASN A 204 -19.88 -13.60 1.99
C ASN A 204 -21.16 -14.21 2.54
N GLY A 205 -22.08 -14.63 1.67
CA GLY A 205 -23.43 -15.06 2.02
C GLY A 205 -23.56 -16.16 3.09
N GLU A 206 -22.53 -17.00 3.28
CA GLU A 206 -22.49 -18.00 4.37
C GLU A 206 -22.24 -17.38 5.75
N ASP A 207 -21.48 -16.30 5.83
CA ASP A 207 -21.26 -15.59 7.08
C ASP A 207 -22.49 -14.76 7.49
N ARG A 208 -23.37 -14.41 6.56
CA ARG A 208 -24.57 -13.59 6.82
C ARG A 208 -25.51 -14.21 7.86
N LYS A 209 -25.76 -15.53 7.78
CA LYS A 209 -26.59 -16.25 8.76
C LYS A 209 -25.94 -16.35 10.15
N ARG A 210 -24.62 -16.26 10.22
CA ARG A 210 -23.86 -16.22 11.47
C ARG A 210 -23.81 -14.82 12.07
N GLN A 211 -23.75 -13.80 11.21
CA GLN A 211 -23.66 -12.38 11.59
C GLN A 211 -24.92 -11.85 12.27
N GLU A 212 -26.11 -12.42 11.99
CA GLU A 212 -27.37 -12.04 12.63
C GLU A 212 -27.38 -12.21 14.16
N LYS A 213 -26.41 -12.95 14.70
CA LYS A 213 -26.29 -13.25 16.15
C LYS A 213 -25.12 -12.54 16.83
N MET A 214 -24.32 -11.75 16.13
CA MET A 214 -23.11 -11.10 16.63
C MET A 214 -23.30 -9.58 16.71
N SER A 215 -22.61 -8.92 17.65
CA SER A 215 -22.57 -7.45 17.69
C SER A 215 -21.80 -6.90 16.47
N ALA A 216 -22.12 -5.67 16.05
CA ALA A 216 -21.46 -5.04 14.89
C ALA A 216 -19.92 -4.93 15.06
N GLU A 217 -19.47 -4.81 16.30
CA GLU A 217 -18.04 -4.70 16.65
C GLU A 217 -17.32 -6.06 16.57
N GLU A 218 -17.97 -7.12 17.02
CA GLU A 218 -17.48 -8.51 16.90
C GLU A 218 -17.41 -8.96 15.45
N ILE A 219 -18.38 -8.58 14.61
CA ILE A 219 -18.39 -8.87 13.17
C ILE A 219 -17.19 -8.20 12.50
N LYS A 220 -16.94 -6.92 12.76
CA LYS A 220 -15.82 -6.17 12.14
C LYS A 220 -14.47 -6.75 12.56
N GLN A 221 -14.26 -7.03 13.83
CA GLN A 221 -13.01 -7.62 14.34
C GLN A 221 -12.79 -9.03 13.79
N ASP A 222 -13.81 -9.86 13.78
CA ASP A 222 -13.72 -11.21 13.23
C ASP A 222 -13.39 -11.19 11.72
N CYS A 223 -14.00 -10.30 10.94
CA CYS A 223 -13.71 -10.13 9.51
C CYS A 223 -12.23 -9.72 9.27
N GLU A 224 -11.71 -8.70 9.95
CA GLU A 224 -10.31 -8.28 9.79
C GLU A 224 -9.32 -9.39 10.17
N ARG A 225 -9.56 -10.11 11.25
CA ARG A 225 -8.69 -11.23 11.66
C ARG A 225 -8.73 -12.41 10.68
N LYS A 226 -9.91 -12.73 10.15
CA LYS A 226 -10.04 -13.75 9.10
C LYS A 226 -9.35 -13.32 7.81
N ALA A 227 -9.53 -12.05 7.41
CA ALA A 227 -8.84 -11.46 6.27
C ALA A 227 -7.31 -11.55 6.42
N PHE A 228 -6.78 -11.28 7.62
CA PHE A 228 -5.36 -11.43 7.88
C PHE A 228 -4.85 -12.86 7.67
N ILE A 229 -5.59 -13.87 8.11
CA ILE A 229 -5.18 -15.28 7.94
C ILE A 229 -5.10 -15.62 6.44
N ARG A 230 -6.07 -15.18 5.63
CA ARG A 230 -6.07 -15.38 4.17
C ARG A 230 -4.92 -14.63 3.51
N LEU A 231 -4.77 -13.35 3.82
CA LEU A 231 -3.71 -12.48 3.29
C LEU A 231 -2.31 -13.03 3.60
N ALA A 232 -2.06 -13.40 4.86
CA ALA A 232 -0.78 -13.98 5.28
C ALA A 232 -0.49 -15.30 4.56
N GLY A 233 -1.53 -16.11 4.30
CA GLY A 233 -1.43 -17.34 3.52
C GLY A 233 -0.99 -17.09 2.08
N ARG A 234 -1.61 -16.10 1.40
CA ARG A 234 -1.26 -15.70 0.03
C ARG A 234 0.16 -15.13 -0.03
N ILE A 235 0.53 -14.26 0.90
CA ILE A 235 1.90 -13.71 0.99
C ILE A 235 2.91 -14.85 1.20
N LYS A 236 2.63 -15.79 2.11
CA LYS A 236 3.52 -16.93 2.36
C LYS A 236 3.67 -17.85 1.14
N LYS A 237 2.60 -18.06 0.38
CA LYS A 237 2.63 -18.84 -0.86
C LYS A 237 3.50 -18.16 -1.92
N ARG A 238 3.34 -16.85 -2.12
CA ARG A 238 4.07 -16.07 -3.13
C ARG A 238 5.53 -15.84 -2.75
N PHE A 239 5.81 -15.62 -1.46
CA PHE A 239 7.13 -15.31 -0.92
C PHE A 239 7.55 -16.34 0.18
N PRO A 240 7.73 -17.61 -0.17
CA PRO A 240 7.86 -18.70 0.80
C PRO A 240 9.09 -18.58 1.71
N ARG A 241 10.15 -17.91 1.26
CA ARG A 241 11.41 -17.76 1.99
C ARG A 241 11.69 -16.35 2.49
N LEU A 242 10.75 -15.41 2.32
CA LEU A 242 10.94 -14.03 2.73
C LEU A 242 11.01 -13.94 4.26
N PRO A 243 12.12 -13.46 4.83
CA PRO A 243 12.23 -13.26 6.28
C PRO A 243 11.44 -11.99 6.66
N ILE A 244 10.38 -12.15 7.44
CA ILE A 244 9.43 -11.09 7.80
C ILE A 244 9.51 -10.80 9.30
N LEU A 245 9.42 -9.50 9.64
CA LEU A 245 9.00 -8.97 10.93
C LEU A 245 7.65 -8.25 10.72
N LEU A 246 6.58 -8.84 11.24
CA LEU A 246 5.23 -8.29 11.19
C LEU A 246 5.09 -7.12 12.15
N LEU A 247 4.65 -5.97 11.65
CA LEU A 247 4.26 -4.80 12.42
C LEU A 247 2.75 -4.59 12.30
N ALA A 248 2.03 -4.70 13.41
CA ALA A 248 0.58 -4.59 13.43
C ALA A 248 0.07 -3.80 14.64
N ASP A 249 -1.19 -3.40 14.60
CA ASP A 249 -1.84 -2.74 15.72
C ASP A 249 -2.29 -3.73 16.81
N SER A 250 -2.94 -3.23 17.86
CA SER A 250 -3.36 -4.05 19.00
C SER A 250 -4.50 -5.02 18.68
N LEU A 251 -5.23 -4.84 17.59
CA LEU A 251 -6.25 -5.78 17.12
C LEU A 251 -5.66 -7.16 16.80
N TYR A 252 -4.42 -7.17 16.36
CA TYR A 252 -3.69 -8.39 15.98
C TYR A 252 -2.93 -9.03 17.15
N ALA A 253 -2.97 -8.42 18.35
CA ALA A 253 -2.42 -9.00 19.56
C ALA A 253 -3.29 -10.18 20.05
N SER A 254 -3.24 -11.29 19.36
CA SER A 254 -4.06 -12.47 19.63
C SER A 254 -3.31 -13.76 19.33
N LYS A 255 -3.69 -14.83 20.02
CA LYS A 255 -3.08 -16.16 19.85
C LYS A 255 -3.09 -16.63 18.38
N PRO A 256 -4.23 -16.58 17.63
CA PRO A 256 -4.24 -17.05 16.24
C PRO A 256 -3.21 -16.34 15.34
N VAL A 257 -3.02 -15.04 15.52
CA VAL A 257 -2.04 -14.26 14.77
C VAL A 257 -0.60 -14.65 15.14
N MET A 258 -0.31 -14.79 16.44
CA MET A 258 1.02 -15.19 16.92
C MET A 258 1.37 -16.61 16.48
N ASP A 259 0.41 -17.53 16.52
CA ASP A 259 0.59 -18.91 16.07
C ASP A 259 0.84 -18.99 14.56
N LEU A 260 0.14 -18.16 13.77
CA LEU A 260 0.36 -18.06 12.34
C LEU A 260 1.76 -17.53 12.01
N CYS A 261 2.21 -16.50 12.72
CA CYS A 261 3.58 -15.99 12.57
C CYS A 261 4.61 -17.09 12.85
N ARG A 262 4.46 -17.84 13.94
CA ARG A 262 5.35 -18.94 14.27
C ARG A 262 5.34 -20.05 13.21
N LYS A 263 4.14 -20.43 12.74
CA LYS A 263 3.97 -21.43 11.66
C LYS A 263 4.73 -21.01 10.39
N TYR A 264 4.71 -19.71 10.05
CA TYR A 264 5.37 -19.18 8.86
C TYR A 264 6.83 -18.79 9.07
N LYS A 265 7.35 -18.94 10.30
CA LYS A 265 8.69 -18.50 10.72
C LYS A 265 8.86 -16.97 10.53
N TRP A 266 7.81 -16.24 10.77
CA TRP A 266 7.82 -14.79 10.86
C TRP A 266 8.03 -14.34 12.29
N GLU A 267 8.76 -13.27 12.48
CA GLU A 267 8.76 -12.55 13.76
C GLU A 267 7.63 -11.56 13.78
N PHE A 268 7.23 -11.13 14.98
CA PHE A 268 6.24 -10.09 15.14
C PHE A 268 6.66 -9.05 16.19
N LEU A 269 6.17 -7.83 15.99
CA LEU A 269 6.22 -6.72 16.90
C LEU A 269 4.86 -6.01 16.82
N ILE A 270 3.93 -6.44 17.66
CA ILE A 270 2.52 -6.04 17.62
C ILE A 270 2.28 -4.99 18.70
N ARG A 271 1.63 -3.88 18.34
CA ARG A 271 1.21 -2.87 19.31
C ARG A 271 0.37 -3.51 20.40
N TYR A 272 0.69 -3.22 21.65
CA TYR A 272 -0.03 -3.74 22.80
C TYR A 272 -0.72 -2.60 23.56
N LYS A 273 -1.98 -2.79 23.92
CA LYS A 273 -2.72 -1.89 24.80
C LYS A 273 -2.99 -2.63 26.09
N LYS A 274 -2.73 -1.96 27.23
CA LYS A 274 -3.05 -2.50 28.55
C LYS A 274 -4.53 -2.90 28.57
N GLY A 275 -4.82 -4.14 28.92
CA GLY A 275 -6.18 -4.69 28.96
C GLY A 275 -6.58 -5.51 27.72
N SER A 276 -5.86 -5.44 26.58
CA SER A 276 -6.17 -6.31 25.42
C SER A 276 -5.88 -7.79 25.70
N ILE A 277 -4.90 -8.09 26.55
CA ILE A 277 -4.59 -9.43 27.07
C ILE A 277 -4.25 -9.28 28.56
N PRO A 278 -5.23 -9.42 29.48
CA PRO A 278 -5.04 -9.19 30.91
C PRO A 278 -3.93 -10.04 31.53
N SER A 279 -3.83 -11.32 31.16
CA SER A 279 -2.81 -12.24 31.68
C SER A 279 -1.37 -11.78 31.43
N ILE A 280 -1.10 -11.21 30.26
CA ILE A 280 0.22 -10.63 29.95
C ILE A 280 0.49 -9.39 30.79
N ALA A 281 -0.55 -8.53 31.00
CA ALA A 281 -0.41 -7.33 31.82
C ALA A 281 -0.14 -7.68 33.29
N GLU A 282 -0.84 -8.65 33.84
CA GLU A 282 -0.66 -9.13 35.21
C GLU A 282 0.74 -9.73 35.41
N GLU A 283 1.19 -10.59 34.48
CA GLU A 283 2.51 -11.20 34.57
C GLU A 283 3.62 -10.14 34.42
N TYR A 284 3.44 -9.17 33.50
CA TYR A 284 4.38 -8.07 33.34
C TYR A 284 4.55 -7.25 34.65
N GLU A 285 3.45 -6.96 35.35
CA GLU A 285 3.51 -6.19 36.60
C GLU A 285 4.07 -7.02 37.78
N ARG A 286 3.83 -8.34 37.77
CA ARG A 286 4.31 -9.28 38.81
C ARG A 286 5.84 -9.43 38.83
N ILE A 287 6.50 -9.30 37.65
CA ILE A 287 7.95 -9.46 37.56
C ILE A 287 8.66 -8.21 38.12
N PRO A 288 9.41 -8.34 39.24
CA PRO A 288 10.01 -7.18 39.91
C PRO A 288 11.24 -6.64 39.20
N GLU A 289 12.05 -7.54 38.61
CA GLU A 289 13.26 -7.16 37.88
C GLU A 289 12.99 -7.03 36.39
N LYS A 290 12.77 -5.78 35.96
CA LYS A 290 12.59 -5.46 34.55
C LYS A 290 13.89 -4.95 33.93
N GLY A 291 14.17 -5.37 32.70
CA GLY A 291 15.25 -4.78 31.93
C GLY A 291 14.94 -3.31 31.62
N ARG A 292 15.95 -2.44 31.75
CA ARG A 292 15.75 -0.97 31.55
C ARG A 292 16.88 -0.37 30.73
N THR A 293 16.51 0.61 29.91
CA THR A 293 17.37 1.63 29.31
C THR A 293 16.86 3.02 29.76
N GLU A 294 17.40 4.08 29.22
CA GLU A 294 16.92 5.44 29.51
C GLU A 294 15.43 5.64 29.13
N LYS A 295 15.03 5.09 27.98
CA LYS A 295 13.68 5.30 27.41
C LYS A 295 12.80 4.04 27.37
N ALA A 296 13.37 2.86 27.63
CA ALA A 296 12.66 1.62 27.50
C ALA A 296 12.72 0.76 28.76
N GLU A 297 11.62 0.08 29.04
CA GLU A 297 11.48 -0.96 30.05
C GLU A 297 10.95 -2.23 29.36
N PHE A 298 11.47 -3.40 29.72
CA PHE A 298 11.05 -4.63 29.09
C PHE A 298 11.09 -5.84 30.02
N VAL A 299 10.25 -6.80 29.72
CA VAL A 299 10.20 -8.11 30.34
C VAL A 299 10.25 -9.17 29.25
N ASN A 300 11.10 -10.16 29.44
CA ASN A 300 11.21 -11.29 28.53
C ASN A 300 10.54 -12.54 29.14
N ASP A 301 10.27 -13.49 28.25
CA ASP A 301 9.90 -14.85 28.60
C ASP A 301 8.58 -14.95 29.39
N ILE A 302 7.60 -14.05 29.07
CA ILE A 302 6.25 -14.15 29.59
C ILE A 302 5.53 -15.30 28.89
N ASP A 303 4.94 -16.20 29.67
CA ASP A 303 4.10 -17.26 29.10
C ASP A 303 2.74 -16.71 28.66
N TYR A 304 2.38 -16.99 27.44
CA TYR A 304 1.04 -16.74 26.92
C TYR A 304 0.50 -17.99 26.22
N GLU A 305 -0.39 -18.69 26.92
CA GLU A 305 -1.00 -19.94 26.47
C GLU A 305 0.03 -21.00 25.99
N GLY A 306 1.04 -21.23 26.81
CA GLY A 306 2.11 -22.19 26.55
C GLY A 306 3.16 -21.72 25.53
N LYS A 307 3.22 -20.43 25.25
CA LYS A 307 4.17 -19.85 24.30
C LYS A 307 4.78 -18.55 24.84
N THR A 308 6.06 -18.41 24.63
CA THR A 308 6.82 -17.25 25.09
C THR A 308 6.56 -16.01 24.25
N VAL A 309 6.32 -14.90 24.91
CA VAL A 309 6.29 -13.56 24.34
C VAL A 309 7.12 -12.59 25.19
N HIS A 310 7.53 -11.48 24.60
CA HIS A 310 8.30 -10.44 25.26
C HIS A 310 7.54 -9.13 25.20
N VAL A 311 7.55 -8.35 26.30
CA VAL A 311 6.87 -7.06 26.39
C VAL A 311 7.90 -5.95 26.40
N LEU A 312 7.73 -4.99 25.54
CA LEU A 312 8.49 -3.74 25.46
C LEU A 312 7.59 -2.55 25.79
N ARG A 313 7.99 -1.74 26.74
CA ARG A 313 7.40 -0.43 27.05
C ARG A 313 8.42 0.63 26.70
N TYR A 314 8.02 1.68 26.00
CA TYR A 314 8.89 2.76 25.56
C TYR A 314 8.24 4.10 25.83
N ARG A 315 9.01 5.03 26.37
CA ARG A 315 8.56 6.39 26.68
C ARG A 315 9.26 7.38 25.78
N GLU A 316 8.47 8.24 25.18
CA GLU A 316 8.92 9.34 24.37
C GLU A 316 8.43 10.64 25.01
N GLU A 317 9.34 11.55 25.24
CA GLU A 317 9.04 12.91 25.67
C GLU A 317 9.14 13.84 24.48
N LYS A 318 8.06 14.56 24.20
CA LYS A 318 8.01 15.57 23.15
C LYS A 318 7.21 16.77 23.65
N ASP A 319 7.78 17.96 23.54
CA ASP A 319 7.15 19.23 23.95
C ASP A 319 6.62 19.21 25.42
N GLY A 320 7.30 18.47 26.32
CA GLY A 320 6.92 18.31 27.71
C GLY A 320 5.82 17.25 27.98
N GLU A 321 5.31 16.62 26.94
CA GLU A 321 4.35 15.51 27.06
C GLU A 321 5.06 14.16 26.95
N ILE A 322 4.74 13.26 27.88
CA ILE A 322 5.25 11.89 27.87
C ILE A 322 4.22 10.98 27.24
N THR A 323 4.58 10.38 26.09
CA THR A 323 3.76 9.37 25.43
C THR A 323 4.37 7.98 25.65
N GLU A 324 3.55 7.04 26.12
CA GLU A 324 3.97 5.66 26.35
C GLU A 324 3.48 4.72 25.22
N PHE A 325 4.39 3.92 24.74
CA PHE A 325 4.15 2.90 23.72
C PHE A 325 4.48 1.53 24.26
N GLN A 326 3.65 0.53 23.95
CA GLN A 326 3.90 -0.86 24.35
C GLN A 326 3.76 -1.79 23.15
N TRP A 327 4.58 -2.84 23.13
CA TRP A 327 4.55 -3.89 22.09
C TRP A 327 4.74 -5.28 22.70
N LEU A 328 4.11 -6.25 22.04
CA LEU A 328 4.43 -7.67 22.18
C LEU A 328 5.42 -8.05 21.09
N SER A 329 6.48 -8.73 21.44
CA SER A 329 7.53 -9.17 20.52
C SER A 329 7.74 -10.67 20.62
N SER A 330 7.98 -11.32 19.49
CA SER A 330 8.51 -12.69 19.43
C SER A 330 10.03 -12.74 19.57
N MET A 331 10.70 -11.58 19.42
CA MET A 331 12.15 -11.48 19.53
C MET A 331 12.54 -11.06 20.94
N LYS A 332 13.54 -11.74 21.51
CA LYS A 332 14.10 -11.40 22.81
C LYS A 332 14.64 -9.97 22.85
N ILE A 333 14.27 -9.25 23.91
CA ILE A 333 14.61 -7.85 24.12
C ILE A 333 15.84 -7.76 25.03
N THR A 334 16.77 -6.92 24.68
CA THR A 334 17.99 -6.65 25.45
C THR A 334 18.20 -5.15 25.56
N LYS A 335 19.03 -4.68 26.50
CA LYS A 335 19.39 -3.25 26.60
C LYS A 335 19.91 -2.71 25.26
N GLY A 336 20.66 -3.50 24.49
CA GLY A 336 21.24 -3.07 23.21
C GLY A 336 20.27 -3.03 22.02
N ASN A 337 19.05 -3.59 22.14
CA ASN A 337 18.09 -3.58 21.03
C ASN A 337 16.72 -2.96 21.36
N ALA A 338 16.44 -2.64 22.62
CA ALA A 338 15.12 -2.21 23.09
C ALA A 338 14.64 -0.93 22.38
N GLU A 339 15.46 0.11 22.33
CA GLU A 339 15.09 1.39 21.72
C GLU A 339 14.94 1.26 20.20
N LYS A 340 15.88 0.58 19.54
CA LYS A 340 15.79 0.33 18.10
C LYS A 340 14.57 -0.54 17.72
N LEU A 341 14.16 -1.44 18.61
CA LEU A 341 12.95 -2.25 18.44
C LEU A 341 11.70 -1.36 18.57
N ALA A 342 11.67 -0.45 19.54
CA ALA A 342 10.60 0.53 19.70
C ALA A 342 10.48 1.46 18.48
N GLU A 343 11.58 2.01 17.99
CA GLU A 343 11.63 2.79 16.75
C GLU A 343 11.10 1.98 15.56
N THR A 344 11.47 0.70 15.49
CA THR A 344 10.96 -0.20 14.45
C THR A 344 9.45 -0.39 14.56
N GLY A 345 8.93 -0.60 15.76
CA GLY A 345 7.49 -0.73 16.02
C GLY A 345 6.69 0.52 15.62
N ARG A 346 7.29 1.70 15.77
CA ARG A 346 6.68 2.97 15.33
C ARG A 346 6.56 3.09 13.82
N LYS A 347 7.34 2.38 13.04
CA LYS A 347 7.24 2.36 11.58
C LYS A 347 5.91 1.80 11.07
N ARG A 348 5.10 1.17 11.94
CA ARG A 348 3.72 0.79 11.58
C ARG A 348 2.91 1.98 11.02
N TRP A 349 3.11 3.18 11.57
CA TRP A 349 2.41 4.38 11.10
C TRP A 349 2.72 4.78 9.66
N LYS A 350 3.75 4.18 9.04
CA LYS A 350 4.08 4.45 7.64
C LYS A 350 3.02 3.96 6.66
N ILE A 351 2.27 2.91 6.99
CA ILE A 351 1.16 2.47 6.14
C ILE A 351 0.05 3.52 6.05
N GLU A 352 -0.21 4.21 7.17
CA GLU A 352 -1.18 5.30 7.21
C GLU A 352 -0.64 6.55 6.51
N ASN A 353 0.54 7.01 6.90
CA ASN A 353 1.08 8.29 6.44
C ASN A 353 1.55 8.26 4.97
N GLU A 354 2.34 7.25 4.60
CA GLU A 354 2.94 7.13 3.26
C GLU A 354 2.11 6.22 2.33
N GLY A 355 1.09 5.56 2.85
CA GLY A 355 0.14 4.72 2.13
C GLY A 355 -1.23 5.39 2.05
N PHE A 356 -2.10 5.12 3.03
CA PHE A 356 -3.52 5.46 2.94
C PHE A 356 -3.83 6.95 2.86
N ASN A 357 -3.22 7.78 3.72
CA ASN A 357 -3.46 9.24 3.70
C ASN A 357 -3.04 9.86 2.38
N ARG A 358 -1.92 9.40 1.83
CA ARG A 358 -1.45 9.79 0.54
C ARG A 358 -2.44 9.40 -0.57
N GLN A 359 -2.91 8.15 -0.56
CA GLN A 359 -3.81 7.60 -1.56
C GLN A 359 -5.24 8.17 -1.45
N LYS A 360 -5.70 8.50 -0.25
CA LYS A 360 -7.01 9.14 -0.03
C LYS A 360 -7.04 10.60 -0.51
N ASN A 361 -5.96 11.34 -0.34
CA ASN A 361 -5.97 12.79 -0.50
C ASN A 361 -5.23 13.31 -1.75
N TRP A 362 -4.27 12.52 -2.30
CA TRP A 362 -3.31 13.07 -3.27
C TRP A 362 -3.01 12.15 -4.45
N GLN A 363 -3.46 10.90 -4.42
CA GLN A 363 -3.00 9.86 -5.34
C GLN A 363 -4.18 9.12 -6.00
N GLY A 364 -5.12 9.87 -6.55
CA GLY A 364 -6.27 9.31 -7.27
C GLY A 364 -7.39 8.79 -6.37
N SER A 365 -7.44 9.30 -5.13
CA SER A 365 -8.52 9.09 -4.15
C SER A 365 -9.09 7.67 -4.09
N ILE A 366 -8.45 6.78 -3.33
CA ILE A 366 -8.94 5.39 -3.15
C ILE A 366 -10.33 5.30 -2.50
N THR A 367 -10.84 6.41 -1.95
CA THR A 367 -12.19 6.54 -1.40
C THR A 367 -13.20 7.08 -2.42
N HIS A 368 -12.76 7.50 -3.60
CA HIS A 368 -13.65 7.88 -4.69
C HIS A 368 -14.22 6.64 -5.35
N THR A 369 -15.55 6.53 -5.38
CA THR A 369 -16.22 5.38 -5.98
C THR A 369 -16.23 5.52 -7.50
N CYS A 370 -15.26 4.96 -8.18
CA CYS A 370 -15.16 4.98 -9.64
C CYS A 370 -16.19 4.08 -10.34
N SER A 371 -16.66 3.03 -9.67
CA SER A 371 -17.69 2.11 -10.13
C SER A 371 -18.48 1.54 -8.96
N TRP A 372 -19.72 1.09 -9.21
CA TRP A 372 -20.50 0.34 -8.22
C TRP A 372 -20.27 -1.17 -8.32
N ASN A 373 -19.71 -1.62 -9.41
CA ASN A 373 -19.33 -3.02 -9.60
C ASN A 373 -18.18 -3.38 -8.66
N ASP A 374 -18.29 -4.51 -7.98
CA ASP A 374 -17.31 -4.98 -7.00
C ASP A 374 -15.92 -5.21 -7.60
N GLN A 375 -15.88 -5.89 -8.74
CA GLN A 375 -14.64 -6.25 -9.41
C GLN A 375 -13.90 -5.02 -9.95
N ALA A 376 -14.65 -4.07 -10.53
CA ALA A 376 -14.08 -2.80 -10.96
C ALA A 376 -13.52 -2.00 -9.78
N GLN A 377 -14.20 -1.93 -8.63
CA GLN A 377 -13.69 -1.28 -7.42
C GLN A 377 -12.36 -1.88 -6.96
N LYS A 378 -12.26 -3.23 -6.94
CA LYS A 378 -11.02 -3.95 -6.61
C LYS A 378 -9.90 -3.59 -7.58
N ASN A 379 -10.17 -3.62 -8.86
CA ASN A 379 -9.19 -3.31 -9.91
C ASN A 379 -8.72 -1.87 -9.86
N HIS A 380 -9.60 -0.90 -9.59
CA HIS A 380 -9.21 0.50 -9.35
C HIS A 380 -8.27 0.63 -8.15
N TYR A 381 -8.59 -0.04 -7.04
CA TYR A 381 -7.75 -0.03 -5.86
C TYR A 381 -6.37 -0.62 -6.12
N LEU A 382 -6.30 -1.78 -6.77
CA LEU A 382 -5.05 -2.47 -7.07
C LEU A 382 -4.17 -1.66 -8.04
N MET A 383 -4.76 -1.03 -9.06
CA MET A 383 -4.04 -0.13 -9.95
C MET A 383 -3.50 1.10 -9.21
N ALA A 384 -4.25 1.65 -8.26
CA ALA A 384 -3.78 2.75 -7.42
C ALA A 384 -2.56 2.35 -6.58
N GLN A 385 -2.48 1.10 -6.08
CA GLN A 385 -1.30 0.60 -5.37
C GLN A 385 -0.05 0.54 -6.28
N ILE A 386 -0.21 0.09 -7.54
CA ILE A 386 0.88 0.00 -8.53
C ILE A 386 1.39 1.40 -8.89
N SER A 387 0.49 2.30 -9.26
CA SER A 387 0.84 3.65 -9.70
C SER A 387 1.42 4.49 -8.56
N ASP A 388 0.86 4.40 -7.36
CA ASP A 388 1.36 5.14 -6.19
C ASP A 388 2.79 4.72 -5.86
N PHE A 389 3.10 3.43 -5.84
CA PHE A 389 4.44 2.98 -5.52
C PHE A 389 5.48 3.43 -6.56
N MET A 390 5.15 3.39 -7.86
CA MET A 390 6.04 3.92 -8.90
C MET A 390 6.27 5.43 -8.74
N LYS A 391 5.26 6.17 -8.33
CA LYS A 391 5.39 7.59 -8.03
C LYS A 391 6.22 7.85 -6.76
N GLN A 392 6.09 7.03 -5.70
CA GLN A 392 6.97 7.08 -4.53
C GLN A 392 8.45 6.86 -4.93
N LEU A 393 8.74 5.92 -5.84
CA LEU A 393 10.09 5.72 -6.38
C LEU A 393 10.60 6.95 -7.14
N TYR A 394 9.76 7.59 -7.96
CA TYR A 394 10.08 8.83 -8.65
C TYR A 394 10.39 9.96 -7.67
N GLU A 395 9.55 10.14 -6.66
CA GLU A 395 9.74 11.17 -5.63
C GLU A 395 11.04 10.97 -4.87
N TYR A 396 11.33 9.76 -4.45
CA TYR A 396 12.53 9.43 -3.70
C TYR A 396 13.78 9.57 -4.55
N TYR A 397 13.83 8.94 -5.73
CA TYR A 397 15.05 8.86 -6.54
C TYR A 397 15.32 10.11 -7.37
N TYR A 398 14.27 10.81 -7.80
CA TYR A 398 14.43 12.01 -8.59
C TYR A 398 14.32 13.28 -7.75
N LEU A 399 13.23 13.46 -7.02
CA LEU A 399 13.01 14.73 -6.32
C LEU A 399 13.92 14.85 -5.07
N GLU A 400 13.84 13.90 -4.15
CA GLU A 400 14.54 14.01 -2.87
C GLU A 400 16.06 13.95 -3.01
N LYS A 401 16.58 12.97 -3.78
CA LYS A 401 18.03 12.89 -4.02
C LYS A 401 18.63 14.11 -4.71
N ASN A 402 17.81 14.87 -5.44
CA ASN A 402 18.20 16.14 -6.04
C ASN A 402 17.83 17.36 -5.17
N GLY A 403 17.34 17.16 -3.95
CA GLY A 403 16.98 18.23 -3.01
C GLY A 403 15.74 19.02 -3.43
N ILE A 404 14.90 18.48 -4.32
CA ILE A 404 13.67 19.13 -4.81
C ILE A 404 12.54 18.84 -3.82
N LYS A 405 12.06 19.86 -3.11
CA LYS A 405 10.93 19.77 -2.20
C LYS A 405 9.66 20.26 -2.88
N LYS A 406 8.71 19.38 -3.12
CA LYS A 406 7.39 19.71 -3.69
C LYS A 406 6.25 19.07 -2.89
N LYS A 407 5.09 19.71 -2.86
CA LYS A 407 3.86 19.12 -2.33
C LYS A 407 3.33 18.07 -3.31
N GLN A 408 2.68 17.03 -2.82
CA GLN A 408 2.13 15.93 -3.62
C GLN A 408 1.26 16.42 -4.78
N LYS A 409 0.33 17.33 -4.50
CA LYS A 409 -0.53 17.95 -5.52
C LYS A 409 0.27 18.59 -6.67
N ASN A 410 1.36 19.30 -6.36
CA ASN A 410 2.19 19.94 -7.38
C ASN A 410 2.99 18.91 -8.20
N ILE A 411 3.39 17.79 -7.58
CA ILE A 411 4.06 16.69 -8.28
C ILE A 411 3.11 16.07 -9.30
N SER A 412 1.86 15.81 -8.92
CA SER A 412 0.81 15.31 -9.83
C SER A 412 0.57 16.27 -10.99
N SER A 413 0.39 17.57 -10.70
CA SER A 413 0.17 18.60 -11.73
C SER A 413 1.37 18.74 -12.69
N ASP A 414 2.61 18.64 -12.19
CA ASP A 414 3.80 18.71 -13.04
C ASP A 414 3.89 17.50 -13.98
N LEU A 415 3.56 16.30 -13.47
CA LEU A 415 3.56 15.08 -14.27
C LEU A 415 2.46 15.16 -15.34
N LEU A 416 1.23 15.54 -14.97
CA LEU A 416 0.12 15.72 -15.92
C LEU A 416 0.48 16.75 -17.00
N ALA A 417 0.98 17.93 -16.63
CA ALA A 417 1.43 18.95 -17.57
C ALA A 417 2.57 18.47 -18.47
N SER A 418 3.40 17.54 -18.02
CA SER A 418 4.49 17.00 -18.82
C SER A 418 4.03 16.00 -19.89
N PHE A 419 2.84 15.38 -19.72
CA PHE A 419 2.27 14.50 -20.75
C PHE A 419 1.91 15.24 -22.03
N GLY A 420 1.49 16.51 -21.95
CA GLY A 420 1.14 17.34 -23.11
C GLY A 420 2.33 18.08 -23.76
N ARG A 421 3.57 17.82 -23.33
CA ARG A 421 4.74 18.49 -23.93
C ARG A 421 5.21 17.78 -25.19
N GLN A 422 5.79 18.57 -26.13
CA GLN A 422 6.48 18.00 -27.26
C GLN A 422 7.68 17.17 -26.79
N LEU A 423 7.71 15.90 -27.14
CA LEU A 423 8.72 14.95 -26.71
C LEU A 423 9.75 14.68 -27.80
N THR A 424 11.00 14.51 -27.40
CA THR A 424 12.08 14.02 -28.23
C THR A 424 12.17 12.48 -28.13
N LYS A 425 12.89 11.82 -29.03
CA LYS A 425 13.17 10.39 -28.93
C LYS A 425 13.85 10.02 -27.60
N GLU A 426 14.71 10.88 -27.07
CA GLU A 426 15.38 10.68 -25.78
C GLU A 426 14.41 10.78 -24.58
N ASP A 427 13.31 11.50 -24.72
CA ASP A 427 12.29 11.59 -23.69
C ASP A 427 11.44 10.31 -23.62
N ILE A 428 11.28 9.64 -24.73
CA ILE A 428 10.49 8.41 -24.89
C ILE A 428 11.32 7.19 -24.47
N PHE A 429 12.56 7.11 -24.95
CA PHE A 429 13.50 6.02 -24.66
C PHE A 429 14.72 6.58 -23.90
N PRO A 430 14.57 6.97 -22.66
CA PRO A 430 15.68 7.55 -21.90
C PRO A 430 16.75 6.49 -21.66
N VAL A 431 17.97 6.78 -22.11
CA VAL A 431 19.15 5.97 -21.76
C VAL A 431 19.45 6.16 -20.30
N ASP A 432 19.52 5.06 -19.55
CA ASP A 432 19.90 5.10 -18.13
C ASP A 432 21.41 5.35 -18.03
N GLU A 433 21.82 6.56 -17.70
CA GLU A 433 23.22 6.95 -17.52
C GLU A 433 23.92 6.14 -16.40
N TYR A 434 23.16 5.44 -15.57
CA TYR A 434 23.67 4.63 -14.47
C TYR A 434 23.98 3.17 -14.86
N THR A 435 23.55 2.69 -16.03
CA THR A 435 23.91 1.36 -16.49
C THR A 435 25.32 1.26 -17.09
N GLN A 436 25.97 2.37 -17.40
CA GLN A 436 27.34 2.42 -17.90
C GLN A 436 28.43 2.25 -16.83
N SER A 437 28.08 2.24 -15.55
CA SER A 437 29.06 2.13 -14.43
C SER A 437 29.22 0.73 -13.84
N TYR A 438 28.63 -0.30 -14.44
CA TYR A 438 28.71 -1.70 -13.99
C TYR A 438 28.99 -2.69 -15.14
N ASN A 439 29.92 -2.32 -16.03
CA ASN A 439 30.59 -3.30 -16.90
C ASN A 439 32.06 -3.41 -16.51
#